data_fbe59c64597f16b30f675d9f58547b71
#
_entry.id   fbe59c64597f16b30f675d9f58547b71
#
_cell.length_a   1.000
_cell.length_b   1.000
_cell.length_c   1.000
_cell.angle_alpha   90.00
_cell.angle_beta   90.00
_cell.angle_gamma   90.00
#
_symmetry.space_group_name_H-M   'P 1'
#
loop_
_entity.id
_entity.type
_entity.pdbx_description
1 polymer ?
#
loop_
_entity_poly.entity_id
_entity_poly.type
_entity_poly.pdbx_seq_one_letter_code
_entity_poly.pdbx_strand_id
1 'polypeptide(L)'
;MSKRIIIGIAGASGVIYGVRMLEHLQNTDCETHLILSSAGKLNIEIETDYKAEDVAAMADFVHDHKNVAAGPASGSFLTAGMVVVPCTIKTLSGIANSYTENLLVRAADVTLKEKRKLVLVVRETPLHKGHLRLMTMAADMGAHILPPIPSFYHQPKTIDDIINQTIGKVFDFFGIEHELFNRWEGRH
;
A
#
# COMPACT_ATOMS: atom_id res chain seq x y z
N MET A 1 22.51 -3.28 -2.45
CA MET A 1 21.79 -2.69 -1.29
C MET A 1 20.36 -3.19 -1.35
N SER A 2 19.82 -3.68 -0.23
CA SER A 2 18.42 -4.08 -0.12
C SER A 2 17.48 -2.92 -0.50
N LYS A 3 16.36 -3.23 -1.17
CA LYS A 3 15.35 -2.22 -1.49
C LYS A 3 14.58 -1.87 -0.21
N ARG A 4 14.57 -0.60 0.17
CA ARG A 4 13.76 -0.12 1.30
C ARG A 4 12.39 0.32 0.80
N ILE A 5 11.32 -0.23 1.36
CA ILE A 5 9.93 0.05 0.96
C ILE A 5 9.12 0.51 2.17
N ILE A 6 8.37 1.61 2.02
CA ILE A 6 7.41 2.06 3.03
C ILE A 6 6.05 1.44 2.73
N ILE A 7 5.44 0.83 3.74
CA ILE A 7 4.11 0.22 3.66
C ILE A 7 3.18 0.97 4.61
N GLY A 8 2.16 1.60 4.05
CA GLY A 8 1.10 2.26 4.80
C GLY A 8 -0.16 1.41 4.83
N ILE A 9 -0.70 1.08 6.01
CA ILE A 9 -1.99 0.40 6.14
C ILE A 9 -3.00 1.38 6.74
N ALA A 10 -3.95 1.83 5.92
CA ALA A 10 -5.05 2.68 6.35
C ALA A 10 -6.30 1.84 6.70
N GLY A 11 -7.32 2.48 7.27
CA GLY A 11 -8.50 1.79 7.77
C GLY A 11 -9.62 1.59 6.74
N ALA A 12 -9.31 1.28 5.47
CA ALA A 12 -10.31 0.80 4.53
C ALA A 12 -10.50 -0.72 4.68
N SER A 13 -11.68 -1.24 4.34
CA SER A 13 -11.88 -2.69 4.27
C SER A 13 -10.91 -3.31 3.25
N GLY A 14 -10.44 -4.52 3.53
CA GLY A 14 -9.41 -5.19 2.76
C GLY A 14 -8.00 -4.98 3.33
N VAL A 15 -7.87 -4.82 4.66
CA VAL A 15 -6.56 -4.80 5.34
C VAL A 15 -5.76 -6.07 5.06
N ILE A 16 -6.43 -7.16 4.69
CA ILE A 16 -5.79 -8.42 4.29
C ILE A 16 -4.78 -8.24 3.14
N TYR A 17 -4.98 -7.28 2.23
CA TYR A 17 -3.99 -6.96 1.20
C TYR A 17 -2.67 -6.48 1.82
N GLY A 18 -2.74 -5.63 2.86
CA GLY A 18 -1.55 -5.15 3.57
C GLY A 18 -0.86 -6.26 4.36
N VAL A 19 -1.64 -7.11 5.03
CA VAL A 19 -1.12 -8.29 5.76
C VAL A 19 -0.41 -9.24 4.80
N ARG A 20 -1.09 -9.64 3.72
CA ARG A 20 -0.52 -10.55 2.70
C ARG A 20 0.74 -9.99 2.05
N MET A 21 0.77 -8.67 1.82
CA MET A 21 1.97 -8.02 1.30
C MET A 21 3.16 -8.16 2.26
N LEU A 22 2.95 -7.93 3.56
CA LEU A 22 4.01 -8.10 4.56
C LEU A 22 4.49 -9.55 4.64
N GLU A 23 3.58 -10.53 4.65
CA GLU A 23 3.93 -11.97 4.64
C GLU A 23 4.85 -12.33 3.46
N HIS A 24 4.52 -11.85 2.26
CA HIS A 24 5.36 -12.14 1.09
C HIS A 24 6.71 -11.44 1.14
N LEU A 25 6.76 -10.21 1.67
CA LEU A 25 8.01 -9.44 1.76
C LEU A 25 9.01 -10.04 2.75
N GLN A 26 8.56 -10.79 3.78
CA GLN A 26 9.45 -11.52 4.70
C GLN A 26 10.37 -12.53 3.98
N ASN A 27 9.98 -12.99 2.79
CA ASN A 27 10.76 -13.94 2.00
C ASN A 27 11.59 -13.25 0.89
N THR A 28 11.84 -11.95 1.01
CA THR A 28 12.60 -11.14 0.05
C THR A 28 13.72 -10.37 0.75
N ASP A 29 14.66 -9.81 -0.05
CA ASP A 29 15.72 -8.93 0.47
C ASP A 29 15.24 -7.48 0.69
N CYS A 30 13.92 -7.23 0.72
CA CYS A 30 13.37 -5.89 0.93
C CYS A 30 13.39 -5.52 2.41
N GLU A 31 13.91 -4.33 2.73
CA GLU A 31 13.78 -3.72 4.06
C GLU A 31 12.43 -3.02 4.15
N THR A 32 11.58 -3.44 5.08
CA THR A 32 10.18 -3.01 5.19
C THR A 32 9.98 -2.00 6.33
N HIS A 33 9.34 -0.87 6.02
CA HIS A 33 9.01 0.20 6.97
C HIS A 33 7.49 0.37 7.05
N LEU A 34 6.86 -0.15 8.10
CA LEU A 34 5.42 -0.12 8.29
C LEU A 34 4.96 1.15 9.00
N ILE A 35 3.90 1.77 8.47
CA ILE A 35 3.11 2.82 9.10
C ILE A 35 1.67 2.34 9.17
N LEU A 36 1.23 1.92 10.36
CA LEU A 36 -0.10 1.37 10.58
C LEU A 36 -1.00 2.39 11.29
N SER A 37 -2.07 2.84 10.62
CA SER A 37 -3.02 3.79 11.21
C SER A 37 -3.85 3.15 12.31
N SER A 38 -4.40 3.95 13.24
CA SER A 38 -5.28 3.45 14.31
C SER A 38 -6.51 2.73 13.75
N ALA A 39 -7.10 3.24 12.64
CA ALA A 39 -8.20 2.59 11.96
C ALA A 39 -7.76 1.31 11.24
N GLY A 40 -6.51 1.26 10.72
CA GLY A 40 -5.94 0.04 10.15
C GLY A 40 -5.77 -1.07 11.19
N LYS A 41 -5.29 -0.73 12.39
CA LYS A 41 -5.19 -1.67 13.53
C LYS A 41 -6.56 -2.27 13.85
N LEU A 42 -7.57 -1.41 14.01
CA LEU A 42 -8.94 -1.87 14.31
C LEU A 42 -9.49 -2.79 13.22
N ASN A 43 -9.29 -2.45 11.95
CA ASN A 43 -9.79 -3.27 10.85
C ASN A 43 -9.08 -4.62 10.72
N ILE A 44 -7.79 -4.72 11.07
CA ILE A 44 -7.08 -6.02 11.12
C ILE A 44 -7.84 -6.97 12.06
N GLU A 45 -8.19 -6.52 13.25
CA GLU A 45 -8.89 -7.34 14.26
C GLU A 45 -10.36 -7.63 13.90
N ILE A 46 -11.01 -6.77 13.08
CA ILE A 46 -12.39 -6.97 12.65
C ILE A 46 -12.47 -7.91 11.44
N GLU A 47 -11.54 -7.79 10.50
CA GLU A 47 -11.65 -8.44 9.18
C GLU A 47 -10.80 -9.72 9.07
N THR A 48 -9.89 -9.97 10.03
CA THR A 48 -8.93 -11.08 9.96
C THR A 48 -8.77 -11.76 11.31
N ASP A 49 -8.15 -12.92 11.34
CA ASP A 49 -7.78 -13.63 12.58
C ASP A 49 -6.44 -13.12 13.18
N TYR A 50 -5.81 -12.11 12.57
CA TYR A 50 -4.55 -11.53 13.05
C TYR A 50 -4.80 -10.49 14.14
N LYS A 51 -3.85 -10.40 15.09
CA LYS A 51 -3.74 -9.23 15.96
C LYS A 51 -2.90 -8.14 15.28
N ALA A 52 -3.19 -6.88 15.56
CA ALA A 52 -2.45 -5.78 14.96
C ALA A 52 -0.94 -5.82 15.29
N GLU A 53 -0.58 -6.32 16.48
CA GLU A 53 0.80 -6.49 16.93
C GLU A 53 1.53 -7.57 16.14
N ASP A 54 0.86 -8.69 15.81
CA ASP A 54 1.44 -9.78 15.03
C ASP A 54 1.72 -9.30 13.59
N VAL A 55 0.80 -8.54 13.01
CA VAL A 55 1.01 -7.92 11.68
C VAL A 55 2.15 -6.89 11.72
N ALA A 56 2.24 -6.10 12.78
CA ALA A 56 3.32 -5.15 12.93
C ALA A 56 4.68 -5.84 13.04
N ALA A 57 4.75 -6.99 13.72
CA ALA A 57 5.97 -7.79 13.87
C ALA A 57 6.46 -8.45 12.55
N MET A 58 5.65 -8.45 11.48
CA MET A 58 6.07 -8.93 10.15
C MET A 58 7.00 -7.95 9.44
N ALA A 59 7.02 -6.68 9.86
CA ALA A 59 7.87 -5.65 9.25
C ALA A 59 9.20 -5.50 10.00
N ASP A 60 10.29 -5.15 9.28
CA ASP A 60 11.60 -4.90 9.88
C ASP A 60 11.58 -3.68 10.80
N PHE A 61 10.84 -2.64 10.41
CA PHE A 61 10.70 -1.39 11.18
C PHE A 61 9.24 -0.93 11.23
N VAL A 62 8.78 -0.61 12.43
CA VAL A 62 7.43 -0.05 12.66
C VAL A 62 7.55 1.39 13.12
N HIS A 63 6.84 2.29 12.45
CA HIS A 63 6.82 3.71 12.79
C HIS A 63 5.48 4.09 13.40
N ASP A 64 5.52 4.86 14.49
CA ASP A 64 4.31 5.45 15.06
C ASP A 64 3.67 6.40 14.03
N HIS A 65 2.43 6.12 13.70
CA HIS A 65 1.61 6.89 12.76
C HIS A 65 1.51 8.39 13.12
N LYS A 66 1.68 8.75 14.40
CA LYS A 66 1.66 10.15 14.88
C LYS A 66 3.02 10.82 14.84
N ASN A 67 4.11 10.08 14.69
CA ASN A 67 5.47 10.61 14.77
C ASN A 67 5.93 11.16 13.40
N VAL A 68 5.60 12.41 13.11
CA VAL A 68 6.03 13.12 11.90
C VAL A 68 7.52 13.48 11.86
N ALA A 69 8.28 13.14 12.91
CA ALA A 69 9.74 13.28 12.96
C ALA A 69 10.49 12.00 12.61
N ALA A 70 9.77 10.89 12.31
CA ALA A 70 10.38 9.62 11.92
C ALA A 70 11.06 9.70 10.54
N GLY A 71 12.01 8.78 10.27
CA GLY A 71 12.77 8.73 9.03
C GLY A 71 11.92 8.91 7.75
N PRO A 72 10.79 8.18 7.57
CA PRO A 72 9.94 8.32 6.39
C PRO A 72 9.38 9.72 6.13
N ALA A 73 9.38 10.61 7.13
CA ALA A 73 8.96 12.02 6.98
C ALA A 73 9.98 12.91 6.25
N SER A 74 11.18 12.39 6.00
CA SER A 74 12.30 13.14 5.40
C SER A 74 12.66 12.63 4.02
N GLY A 75 12.92 13.53 3.06
CA GLY A 75 13.43 13.19 1.72
C GLY A 75 14.82 12.56 1.72
N SER A 76 15.64 12.81 2.76
CA SER A 76 16.95 12.20 2.92
C SER A 76 16.89 10.71 3.33
N PHE A 77 15.73 10.23 3.78
CA PHE A 77 15.48 8.83 4.03
C PHE A 77 15.24 8.11 2.69
N LEU A 78 16.30 7.51 2.15
CA LEU A 78 16.26 6.91 0.82
C LEU A 78 15.41 5.63 0.80
N THR A 79 14.45 5.57 -0.11
CA THR A 79 13.57 4.40 -0.32
C THR A 79 13.36 4.14 -1.80
N ALA A 80 12.98 2.93 -2.17
CA ALA A 80 12.50 2.59 -3.51
C ALA A 80 11.11 3.18 -3.79
N GLY A 81 10.39 3.53 -2.74
CA GLY A 81 9.07 4.15 -2.79
C GLY A 81 8.16 3.71 -1.64
N MET A 82 6.87 3.94 -1.82
CA MET A 82 5.84 3.65 -0.82
C MET A 82 4.61 3.03 -1.47
N VAL A 83 3.96 2.12 -0.74
CA VAL A 83 2.61 1.65 -1.06
C VAL A 83 1.68 1.95 0.11
N VAL A 84 0.46 2.39 -0.18
CA VAL A 84 -0.63 2.49 0.80
C VAL A 84 -1.67 1.42 0.46
N VAL A 85 -1.77 0.39 1.31
CA VAL A 85 -2.53 -0.83 1.04
C VAL A 85 -3.22 -1.40 2.28
N PRO A 86 -4.55 -1.22 2.42
CA PRO A 86 -5.42 -0.43 1.56
C PRO A 86 -5.28 1.07 1.83
N CYS A 87 -5.74 1.89 0.87
CA CYS A 87 -5.81 3.35 0.98
C CYS A 87 -7.27 3.80 1.13
N THR A 88 -7.58 4.51 2.22
CA THR A 88 -8.91 5.13 2.42
C THR A 88 -9.05 6.40 1.59
N ILE A 89 -10.30 6.84 1.35
CA ILE A 89 -10.58 8.16 0.76
C ILE A 89 -10.03 9.30 1.65
N LYS A 90 -10.07 9.17 2.99
CA LYS A 90 -9.45 10.14 3.90
C LYS A 90 -7.95 10.28 3.61
N THR A 91 -7.23 9.16 3.53
CA THR A 91 -5.80 9.14 3.24
C THR A 91 -5.51 9.68 1.83
N LEU A 92 -6.26 9.23 0.83
CA LEU A 92 -6.17 9.75 -0.54
C LEU A 92 -6.39 11.27 -0.59
N SER A 93 -7.40 11.78 0.13
CA SER A 93 -7.68 13.22 0.21
C SER A 93 -6.51 13.99 0.84
N GLY A 94 -5.92 13.47 1.91
CA GLY A 94 -4.74 14.06 2.52
C GLY A 94 -3.56 14.14 1.54
N ILE A 95 -3.29 13.06 0.82
CA ILE A 95 -2.22 12.98 -0.20
C ILE A 95 -2.51 13.95 -1.35
N ALA A 96 -3.71 13.90 -1.93
CA ALA A 96 -4.10 14.72 -3.07
C ALA A 96 -4.10 16.24 -2.79
N ASN A 97 -4.22 16.63 -1.52
CA ASN A 97 -4.19 18.02 -1.08
C ASN A 97 -2.89 18.40 -0.34
N SER A 98 -1.90 17.50 -0.27
CA SER A 98 -0.66 17.67 0.52
C SER A 98 -0.93 18.08 1.98
N TYR A 99 -2.04 17.59 2.56
CA TYR A 99 -2.42 17.83 3.94
C TYR A 99 -1.83 16.77 4.87
N THR A 100 -0.61 17.01 5.31
CA THR A 100 0.26 16.03 6.00
C THR A 100 0.02 15.96 7.52
N GLU A 101 -1.21 15.67 7.92
CA GLU A 101 -1.63 15.61 9.33
C GLU A 101 -0.91 14.52 10.15
N ASN A 102 -0.44 13.48 9.50
CA ASN A 102 0.16 12.29 10.13
C ASN A 102 1.31 11.72 9.30
N LEU A 103 2.07 10.80 9.89
CA LEU A 103 3.25 10.22 9.23
C LEU A 103 2.92 9.49 7.93
N LEU A 104 1.77 8.79 7.84
CA LEU A 104 1.40 8.04 6.64
C LEU A 104 1.23 8.98 5.44
N VAL A 105 0.46 10.06 5.61
CA VAL A 105 0.26 11.06 4.55
C VAL A 105 1.57 11.83 4.29
N ARG A 106 2.34 12.16 5.35
CA ARG A 106 3.62 12.84 5.19
C ARG A 106 4.62 12.01 4.39
N ALA A 107 4.75 10.71 4.67
CA ALA A 107 5.65 9.82 3.94
C ALA A 107 5.23 9.69 2.46
N ALA A 108 3.93 9.66 2.16
CA ALA A 108 3.43 9.66 0.80
C ALA A 108 3.75 10.97 0.07
N ASP A 109 3.55 12.13 0.70
CA ASP A 109 3.91 13.44 0.18
C ASP A 109 5.42 13.55 -0.10
N VAL A 110 6.26 13.08 0.84
CA VAL A 110 7.72 12.99 0.64
C VAL A 110 8.07 12.09 -0.54
N THR A 111 7.41 10.93 -0.66
CA THR A 111 7.64 10.00 -1.76
C THR A 111 7.37 10.66 -3.11
N LEU A 112 6.27 11.42 -3.22
CA LEU A 112 5.91 12.18 -4.44
C LEU A 112 6.91 13.31 -4.74
N LYS A 113 7.23 14.16 -3.75
CA LYS A 113 8.14 15.29 -3.98
C LYS A 113 9.57 14.85 -4.37
N GLU A 114 10.00 13.67 -3.90
CA GLU A 114 11.28 13.06 -4.28
C GLU A 114 11.19 12.24 -5.58
N LYS A 115 10.04 12.28 -6.27
CA LYS A 115 9.78 11.54 -7.53
C LYS A 115 10.01 10.03 -7.40
N ARG A 116 9.75 9.48 -6.22
CA ARG A 116 9.79 8.04 -5.96
C ARG A 116 8.42 7.43 -6.25
N LYS A 117 8.38 6.11 -6.45
CA LYS A 117 7.12 5.40 -6.74
C LYS A 117 6.18 5.44 -5.54
N LEU A 118 4.95 5.92 -5.74
CA LEU A 118 3.87 5.83 -4.78
C LEU A 118 2.72 5.04 -5.40
N VAL A 119 2.35 3.92 -4.78
CA VAL A 119 1.21 3.09 -5.21
C VAL A 119 0.10 3.22 -4.17
N LEU A 120 -1.10 3.58 -4.61
CA LEU A 120 -2.27 3.74 -3.76
C LEU A 120 -3.31 2.67 -4.11
N VAL A 121 -3.43 1.65 -3.25
CA VAL A 121 -4.46 0.61 -3.37
C VAL A 121 -5.76 1.16 -2.78
N VAL A 122 -6.39 2.07 -3.55
CA VAL A 122 -7.59 2.79 -3.10
C VAL A 122 -8.77 1.84 -3.06
N ARG A 123 -9.37 1.67 -1.85
CA ARG A 123 -10.55 0.84 -1.69
C ARG A 123 -11.74 1.68 -1.23
N GLU A 124 -12.68 1.87 -2.15
CA GLU A 124 -13.94 2.56 -1.94
C GLU A 124 -14.98 2.13 -2.99
N THR A 125 -16.23 1.98 -2.59
CA THR A 125 -17.35 1.70 -3.50
C THR A 125 -18.69 2.04 -2.85
N PRO A 126 -19.69 2.64 -3.56
CA PRO A 126 -19.56 3.23 -4.89
C PRO A 126 -18.73 4.51 -4.90
N LEU A 127 -18.22 4.89 -6.07
CA LEU A 127 -17.46 6.13 -6.22
C LEU A 127 -18.37 7.30 -6.67
N HIS A 128 -18.21 8.46 -6.04
CA HIS A 128 -18.81 9.70 -6.51
C HIS A 128 -17.74 10.62 -7.14
N LYS A 129 -18.16 11.70 -7.81
CA LYS A 129 -17.27 12.63 -8.52
C LYS A 129 -16.12 13.18 -7.66
N GLY A 130 -16.35 13.40 -6.36
CA GLY A 130 -15.31 13.86 -5.43
C GLY A 130 -14.19 12.83 -5.28
N HIS A 131 -14.51 11.54 -5.14
CA HIS A 131 -13.50 10.47 -5.07
C HIS A 131 -12.69 10.39 -6.36
N LEU A 132 -13.34 10.43 -7.52
CA LEU A 132 -12.68 10.40 -8.83
C LEU A 132 -11.76 11.61 -9.02
N ARG A 133 -12.18 12.83 -8.57
CA ARG A 133 -11.33 14.02 -8.59
C ARG A 133 -10.08 13.84 -7.73
N LEU A 134 -10.20 13.30 -6.52
CA LEU A 134 -9.04 13.05 -5.65
C LEU A 134 -8.08 12.04 -6.27
N MET A 135 -8.59 10.99 -6.92
CA MET A 135 -7.75 10.02 -7.64
C MET A 135 -7.00 10.68 -8.79
N THR A 136 -7.69 11.54 -9.58
CA THR A 136 -7.07 12.30 -10.67
C THR A 136 -5.97 13.21 -10.13
N MET A 137 -6.24 13.98 -9.09
CA MET A 137 -5.26 14.90 -8.48
C MET A 137 -4.01 14.13 -7.99
N ALA A 138 -4.19 12.98 -7.33
CA ALA A 138 -3.07 12.17 -6.87
C ALA A 138 -2.28 11.58 -8.06
N ALA A 139 -2.97 11.14 -9.11
CA ALA A 139 -2.33 10.62 -10.33
C ALA A 139 -1.53 11.69 -11.07
N ASP A 140 -2.07 12.93 -11.18
CA ASP A 140 -1.38 14.08 -11.79
C ASP A 140 -0.07 14.42 -11.04
N MET A 141 -0.01 14.19 -9.73
CA MET A 141 1.21 14.34 -8.92
C MET A 141 2.19 13.16 -9.07
N GLY A 142 1.82 12.09 -9.77
CA GLY A 142 2.67 10.92 -10.03
C GLY A 142 2.37 9.68 -9.20
N ALA A 143 1.28 9.65 -8.42
CA ALA A 143 0.85 8.45 -7.74
C ALA A 143 0.22 7.43 -8.72
N HIS A 144 0.49 6.16 -8.52
CA HIS A 144 -0.19 5.07 -9.23
C HIS A 144 -1.45 4.68 -8.47
N ILE A 145 -2.62 4.89 -9.08
CA ILE A 145 -3.91 4.51 -8.50
C ILE A 145 -4.20 3.06 -8.89
N LEU A 146 -4.21 2.17 -7.91
CA LEU A 146 -4.40 0.73 -8.08
C LEU A 146 -5.56 0.24 -7.20
N PRO A 147 -6.83 0.47 -7.56
CA PRO A 147 -7.94 -0.13 -6.83
C PRO A 147 -7.84 -1.66 -6.88
N PRO A 148 -8.16 -2.39 -5.80
CA PRO A 148 -8.08 -3.85 -5.77
C PRO A 148 -9.27 -4.46 -6.51
N ILE A 149 -9.31 -4.26 -7.83
CA ILE A 149 -10.36 -4.77 -8.73
C ILE A 149 -9.97 -6.17 -9.17
N PRO A 150 -10.83 -7.19 -8.92
CA PRO A 150 -10.54 -8.56 -9.33
C PRO A 150 -10.33 -8.70 -10.84
N SER A 151 -9.31 -9.45 -11.24
CA SER A 151 -9.11 -9.89 -12.61
C SER A 151 -9.34 -11.40 -12.72
N PHE A 152 -9.80 -11.87 -13.87
CA PHE A 152 -10.19 -13.27 -14.05
C PHE A 152 -9.39 -13.99 -15.14
N TYR A 153 -8.49 -13.31 -15.85
CA TYR A 153 -7.69 -13.92 -16.91
C TYR A 153 -6.75 -15.04 -16.39
N HIS A 154 -6.34 -14.96 -15.12
CA HIS A 154 -5.49 -15.96 -14.46
C HIS A 154 -6.29 -17.10 -13.80
N GLN A 155 -7.64 -17.12 -13.98
CA GLN A 155 -8.56 -18.16 -13.52
C GLN A 155 -8.49 -18.41 -11.99
N PRO A 156 -8.71 -17.38 -11.13
CA PRO A 156 -8.63 -17.53 -9.68
C PRO A 156 -9.64 -18.58 -9.19
N LYS A 157 -9.24 -19.39 -8.21
CA LYS A 157 -10.08 -20.43 -7.59
C LYS A 157 -10.44 -20.07 -6.16
N THR A 158 -9.67 -19.23 -5.53
CA THR A 158 -9.79 -18.81 -4.14
C THR A 158 -9.80 -17.29 -4.03
N ILE A 159 -10.20 -16.78 -2.87
CA ILE A 159 -10.07 -15.36 -2.53
C ILE A 159 -8.59 -14.97 -2.46
N ASP A 160 -7.73 -15.86 -1.97
CA ASP A 160 -6.28 -15.64 -1.91
C ASP A 160 -5.67 -15.41 -3.29
N ASP A 161 -6.13 -16.10 -4.33
CA ASP A 161 -5.66 -15.87 -5.70
C ASP A 161 -5.96 -14.43 -6.17
N ILE A 162 -7.12 -13.87 -5.78
CA ILE A 162 -7.51 -12.50 -6.10
C ILE A 162 -6.63 -11.51 -5.32
N ILE A 163 -6.39 -11.77 -4.03
CA ILE A 163 -5.53 -10.95 -3.17
C ILE A 163 -4.10 -10.96 -3.72
N ASN A 164 -3.56 -12.14 -3.99
CA ASN A 164 -2.21 -12.33 -4.49
C ASN A 164 -1.98 -11.66 -5.84
N GLN A 165 -2.97 -11.68 -6.74
CA GLN A 165 -2.89 -10.97 -8.02
C GLN A 165 -2.73 -9.45 -7.81
N THR A 166 -3.48 -8.84 -6.89
CA THR A 166 -3.34 -7.43 -6.56
C THR A 166 -1.96 -7.12 -5.97
N ILE A 167 -1.47 -7.95 -5.04
CA ILE A 167 -0.15 -7.78 -4.42
C ILE A 167 0.98 -7.97 -5.43
N GLY A 168 0.87 -8.96 -6.30
CA GLY A 168 1.83 -9.16 -7.39
C GLY A 168 1.90 -7.96 -8.32
N LYS A 169 0.76 -7.31 -8.64
CA LYS A 169 0.75 -6.04 -9.39
C LYS A 169 1.48 -4.92 -8.64
N VAL A 170 1.36 -4.84 -7.31
CA VAL A 170 2.15 -3.90 -6.50
C VAL A 170 3.64 -4.23 -6.59
N PHE A 171 4.02 -5.51 -6.50
CA PHE A 171 5.42 -5.95 -6.59
C PHE A 171 6.04 -5.62 -7.97
N ASP A 172 5.26 -5.75 -9.05
CA ASP A 172 5.69 -5.34 -10.40
C ASP A 172 6.15 -3.86 -10.44
N PHE A 173 5.44 -2.95 -9.74
CA PHE A 173 5.86 -1.54 -9.65
C PHE A 173 7.24 -1.37 -9.02
N PHE A 174 7.60 -2.20 -8.05
CA PHE A 174 8.87 -2.11 -7.34
C PHE A 174 9.96 -3.01 -7.94
N GLY A 175 9.65 -3.81 -8.97
CA GLY A 175 10.56 -4.78 -9.55
C GLY A 175 10.99 -5.82 -8.52
N ILE A 176 10.02 -6.31 -7.72
CA ILE A 176 10.17 -7.44 -6.81
C ILE A 176 9.76 -8.68 -7.58
N GLU A 177 10.64 -9.67 -7.67
CA GLU A 177 10.34 -10.95 -8.30
C GLU A 177 9.31 -11.73 -7.47
N HIS A 178 8.34 -12.32 -8.14
CA HIS A 178 7.27 -13.08 -7.51
C HIS A 178 6.57 -14.03 -8.48
N GLU A 179 5.90 -15.06 -7.92
CA GLU A 179 5.07 -16.04 -8.63
C GLU A 179 3.62 -16.04 -8.10
N LEU A 180 3.10 -14.86 -7.68
CA LEU A 180 1.81 -14.72 -7.00
C LEU A 180 0.60 -14.95 -7.91
N PHE A 181 0.78 -14.88 -9.22
CA PHE A 181 -0.26 -15.16 -10.20
C PHE A 181 0.33 -15.54 -11.57
N ASN A 182 -0.42 -16.28 -12.36
CA ASN A 182 -0.03 -16.61 -13.74
C ASN A 182 -0.14 -15.36 -14.63
N ARG A 183 0.97 -15.00 -15.28
CA ARG A 183 1.01 -13.86 -16.19
C ARG A 183 0.29 -14.17 -17.48
N TRP A 184 -0.33 -13.17 -18.08
CA TRP A 184 -0.93 -13.30 -19.38
C TRP A 184 0.13 -13.19 -20.47
N GLU A 185 0.31 -14.27 -21.24
CA GLU A 185 1.28 -14.34 -22.36
C GLU A 185 0.59 -14.40 -23.74
N GLY A 186 -0.72 -14.15 -23.77
CA GLY A 186 -1.52 -14.25 -24.99
C GLY A 186 -2.14 -15.66 -25.19
N ARG A 187 -2.98 -15.78 -26.21
CA ARG A 187 -3.45 -17.09 -26.72
C ARG A 187 -2.64 -17.41 -27.96
N HIS A 188 -1.91 -18.50 -27.94
CA HIS A 188 -1.25 -19.08 -29.08
C HIS A 188 -2.19 -20.06 -29.79
#